data_969c022afe5df08c5890402245176c24
#
_entry.id   969c022afe5df08c5890402245176c24
#
_cell.length_a   1.000
_cell.length_b   1.000
_cell.length_c   1.000
_cell.angle_alpha   90.00
_cell.angle_beta   90.00
_cell.angle_gamma   90.00
#
_symmetry.space_group_name_H-M   'P 1'
#
loop_
_entity.id
_entity.type
_entity.pdbx_description
1 polymer ?
#
loop_
_entity_poly.entity_id
_entity_poly.type
_entity_poly.pdbx_seq_one_letter_code
_entity_poly.pdbx_strand_id
1 'polypeptide(L)'
;MISDLHLGAAPPEVERRLLEFLHAIHGRAGSLVVNGDLFDFWFEWRTVIPRVGFRVLAALAGLRAAGTPVLWTAGNHDCWGGEVLREEVGADYRLDWTGVLAGWPAWVHHGDGLREVEDRRYRWLRGVLRHPLSVRSFRWLHPDVASRVALGSSATSREHRSDDEGAGLQAVAFERMRDDPRLRLVIFGHSHVAALARAPGGGIYANAGSWLDRPTFLRITPERVELRLVDGSADGECLDALDRVAEEPLAEA
;
A
#
# COMPACT_ATOMS: atom_id res chain seq x y z
N MET A 1 -5.54 -4.69 5.53
CA MET A 1 -4.59 -3.96 4.66
C MET A 1 -5.12 -2.57 4.37
N ILE A 2 -4.24 -1.58 4.29
CA ILE A 2 -4.53 -0.16 3.99
C ILE A 2 -3.54 0.36 2.94
N SER A 3 -3.91 1.41 2.17
CA SER A 3 -3.05 2.12 1.21
C SER A 3 -3.52 3.56 0.98
N ASP A 4 -2.69 4.38 0.36
CA ASP A 4 -3.05 5.69 -0.21
C ASP A 4 -3.68 6.67 0.80
N LEU A 5 -3.01 6.86 1.95
CA LEU A 5 -3.46 7.78 3.00
C LEU A 5 -2.90 9.19 2.84
N HIS A 6 -1.72 9.34 2.24
CA HIS A 6 -1.03 10.61 1.97
C HIS A 6 -0.93 11.53 3.20
N LEU A 7 -0.54 10.97 4.35
CA LEU A 7 -0.35 11.75 5.58
C LEU A 7 0.67 12.88 5.34
N GLY A 8 0.32 14.08 5.79
CA GLY A 8 1.07 15.30 5.54
C GLY A 8 0.43 16.21 4.49
N ALA A 9 -0.34 15.65 3.54
CA ALA A 9 -1.22 16.40 2.65
C ALA A 9 -2.69 16.17 2.96
N ALA A 10 -3.02 14.99 3.48
CA ALA A 10 -4.37 14.66 3.93
C ALA A 10 -4.85 15.58 5.08
N PRO A 11 -6.16 15.81 5.21
CA PRO A 11 -6.73 16.46 6.39
C PRO A 11 -6.31 15.74 7.69
N PRO A 12 -6.14 16.46 8.83
CA PRO A 12 -5.76 15.86 10.12
C PRO A 12 -6.70 14.74 10.58
N GLU A 13 -7.91 14.74 10.11
CA GLU A 13 -8.94 13.75 10.37
C GLU A 13 -8.54 12.36 9.88
N VAL A 14 -7.79 12.26 8.77
CA VAL A 14 -7.29 10.98 8.22
C VAL A 14 -6.30 10.34 9.20
N GLU A 15 -5.35 11.12 9.74
CA GLU A 15 -4.42 10.62 10.76
C GLU A 15 -5.17 10.15 12.02
N ARG A 16 -6.15 10.92 12.48
CA ARG A 16 -6.96 10.56 13.67
C ARG A 16 -7.68 9.22 13.45
N ARG A 17 -8.38 9.06 12.32
CA ARG A 17 -9.08 7.82 11.97
C ARG A 17 -8.14 6.64 11.82
N LEU A 18 -6.95 6.87 11.26
CA LEU A 18 -5.93 5.82 11.17
C LEU A 18 -5.49 5.36 12.57
N LEU A 19 -5.21 6.29 13.47
CA LEU A 19 -4.82 5.93 14.84
C LEU A 19 -5.92 5.16 15.57
N GLU A 20 -7.19 5.53 15.42
CA GLU A 20 -8.34 4.80 15.95
C GLU A 20 -8.42 3.38 15.36
N PHE A 21 -8.26 3.25 14.04
CA PHE A 21 -8.23 1.95 13.36
C PHE A 21 -7.08 1.07 13.86
N LEU A 22 -5.84 1.60 13.94
CA LEU A 22 -4.69 0.85 14.44
C LEU A 22 -4.89 0.40 15.89
N HIS A 23 -5.52 1.24 16.71
CA HIS A 23 -5.90 0.87 18.08
C HIS A 23 -6.96 -0.24 18.09
N ALA A 24 -7.98 -0.14 17.25
CA ALA A 24 -9.07 -1.12 17.19
C ALA A 24 -8.58 -2.51 16.73
N ILE A 25 -7.60 -2.59 15.82
CA ILE A 25 -7.04 -3.87 15.34
C ILE A 25 -5.95 -4.44 16.26
N HIS A 26 -5.50 -3.70 17.28
CA HIS A 26 -4.47 -4.15 18.21
C HIS A 26 -4.87 -5.44 18.93
N GLY A 27 -4.03 -6.47 18.87
CA GLY A 27 -4.30 -7.80 19.45
C GLY A 27 -5.40 -8.61 18.73
N ARG A 28 -5.95 -8.11 17.62
CA ARG A 28 -7.01 -8.77 16.82
C ARG A 28 -6.55 -9.16 15.43
N ALA A 29 -5.72 -8.34 14.80
CA ALA A 29 -5.19 -8.61 13.47
C ALA A 29 -4.03 -9.60 13.53
N GLY A 30 -4.07 -10.65 12.70
CA GLY A 30 -2.96 -11.59 12.52
C GLY A 30 -1.75 -10.96 11.82
N SER A 31 -1.98 -9.95 10.97
CA SER A 31 -0.96 -9.12 10.33
C SER A 31 -1.57 -7.82 9.80
N LEU A 32 -0.74 -6.81 9.57
CA LEU A 32 -1.12 -5.59 8.88
C LEU A 32 -0.26 -5.43 7.61
N VAL A 33 -0.90 -5.11 6.48
CA VAL A 33 -0.22 -4.72 5.25
C VAL A 33 -0.49 -3.23 5.01
N VAL A 34 0.59 -2.44 4.88
CA VAL A 34 0.60 -1.05 4.40
C VAL A 34 1.09 -1.08 2.96
N ASN A 35 0.20 -0.84 1.99
CA ASN A 35 0.53 -0.98 0.57
C ASN A 35 0.84 0.36 -0.09
N GLY A 36 1.84 1.06 0.43
CA GLY A 36 2.38 2.30 -0.12
C GLY A 36 1.52 3.53 0.13
N ASP A 37 2.15 4.68 -0.08
CA ASP A 37 1.58 6.01 0.02
C ASP A 37 0.86 6.26 1.37
N LEU A 38 1.44 5.71 2.46
CA LEU A 38 1.03 6.07 3.80
C LEU A 38 1.32 7.55 4.06
N PHE A 39 2.48 8.01 3.60
CA PHE A 39 2.88 9.41 3.66
C PHE A 39 2.83 10.04 2.28
N ASP A 40 2.50 11.33 2.21
CA ASP A 40 2.59 12.12 1.00
C ASP A 40 4.03 12.39 0.57
N PHE A 41 4.93 12.32 1.51
CA PHE A 41 6.37 12.32 1.32
C PHE A 41 7.05 11.67 2.52
N TRP A 42 7.89 10.67 2.27
CA TRP A 42 8.74 10.04 3.28
C TRP A 42 10.18 9.95 2.77
N PHE A 43 11.12 10.43 3.58
CA PHE A 43 12.55 10.31 3.33
C PHE A 43 13.31 10.22 4.66
N GLU A 44 14.28 9.32 4.74
CA GLU A 44 15.11 9.14 5.93
C GLU A 44 16.48 9.79 5.72
N TRP A 45 16.75 10.89 6.43
CA TRP A 45 18.08 11.43 6.61
C TRP A 45 18.81 10.57 7.64
N ARG A 46 20.13 10.77 7.78
CA ARG A 46 20.93 9.96 8.72
C ARG A 46 20.51 10.12 10.19
N THR A 47 20.08 11.31 10.59
CA THR A 47 19.80 11.66 11.98
C THR A 47 18.44 12.30 12.18
N VAL A 48 17.66 12.50 11.12
CA VAL A 48 16.33 13.12 11.19
C VAL A 48 15.36 12.43 10.24
N ILE A 49 14.09 12.44 10.62
CA ILE A 49 12.96 11.96 9.83
C ILE A 49 11.89 13.05 9.76
N PRO A 50 10.97 12.99 8.78
CA PRO A 50 9.81 13.88 8.77
C PRO A 50 9.00 13.74 10.06
N ARG A 51 8.59 14.88 10.64
CA ARG A 51 7.75 14.91 11.84
C ARG A 51 6.33 14.41 11.58
N VAL A 52 5.89 14.46 10.32
CA VAL A 52 4.58 13.97 9.89
C VAL A 52 4.47 12.47 10.19
N GLY A 53 3.33 12.08 10.71
CA GLY A 53 3.06 10.67 11.00
C GLY A 53 3.81 10.05 12.19
N PHE A 54 4.54 10.84 13.00
CA PHE A 54 5.26 10.32 14.17
C PHE A 54 4.38 9.43 15.07
N ARG A 55 3.13 9.85 15.33
CA ARG A 55 2.18 9.08 16.13
C ARG A 55 1.78 7.77 15.45
N VAL A 56 1.67 7.79 14.13
CA VAL A 56 1.34 6.59 13.33
C VAL A 56 2.48 5.60 13.35
N LEU A 57 3.73 6.05 13.20
CA LEU A 57 4.91 5.19 13.33
C LEU A 57 4.99 4.55 14.73
N ALA A 58 4.72 5.33 15.78
CA ALA A 58 4.68 4.82 17.15
C ALA A 58 3.57 3.76 17.33
N ALA A 59 2.39 3.98 16.74
CA ALA A 59 1.30 2.99 16.77
C ALA A 59 1.64 1.70 16.02
N LEU A 60 2.30 1.81 14.85
CA LEU A 60 2.77 0.66 14.07
C LEU A 60 3.86 -0.13 14.85
N ALA A 61 4.82 0.57 15.47
CA ALA A 61 5.81 -0.05 16.34
C ALA A 61 5.14 -0.76 17.55
N GLY A 62 4.08 -0.15 18.10
CA GLY A 62 3.27 -0.78 19.16
C GLY A 62 2.59 -2.08 18.71
N LEU A 63 2.03 -2.11 17.50
CA LEU A 63 1.48 -3.34 16.92
C LEU A 63 2.56 -4.42 16.75
N ARG A 64 3.74 -4.04 16.26
CA ARG A 64 4.89 -4.96 16.14
C ARG A 64 5.33 -5.51 17.51
N ALA A 65 5.45 -4.65 18.51
CA ALA A 65 5.80 -5.06 19.89
C ALA A 65 4.76 -6.00 20.51
N ALA A 66 3.48 -5.86 20.13
CA ALA A 66 2.39 -6.77 20.51
C ALA A 66 2.33 -8.07 19.69
N GLY A 67 3.28 -8.29 18.75
CA GLY A 67 3.38 -9.51 17.98
C GLY A 67 2.62 -9.50 16.64
N THR A 68 2.03 -8.37 16.21
CA THR A 68 1.36 -8.25 14.91
C THR A 68 2.40 -7.92 13.82
N PRO A 69 2.69 -8.82 12.86
CA PRO A 69 3.57 -8.51 11.74
C PRO A 69 3.05 -7.34 10.90
N VAL A 70 3.95 -6.45 10.51
CA VAL A 70 3.65 -5.34 9.60
C VAL A 70 4.49 -5.52 8.34
N LEU A 71 3.83 -5.80 7.22
CA LEU A 71 4.41 -5.73 5.88
C LEU A 71 4.14 -4.33 5.32
N TRP A 72 5.18 -3.69 4.78
CA TRP A 72 5.05 -2.39 4.13
C TRP A 72 5.67 -2.45 2.73
N THR A 73 4.83 -2.36 1.71
CA THR A 73 5.30 -2.20 0.34
C THR A 73 5.37 -0.71 0.00
N ALA A 74 6.49 -0.29 -0.59
CA ALA A 74 6.74 1.11 -0.91
C ALA A 74 5.81 1.63 -2.00
N GLY A 75 5.23 2.81 -1.79
CA GLY A 75 4.55 3.57 -2.84
C GLY A 75 5.49 4.51 -3.58
N ASN A 76 4.95 5.38 -4.42
CA ASN A 76 5.74 6.39 -5.11
C ASN A 76 6.06 7.61 -4.24
N HIS A 77 5.28 7.87 -3.21
CA HIS A 77 5.47 8.98 -2.27
C HIS A 77 6.33 8.61 -1.05
N ASP A 78 6.43 7.34 -0.71
CA ASP A 78 7.18 6.85 0.45
C ASP A 78 8.23 5.77 0.10
N CYS A 79 8.74 5.78 -1.13
CA CYS A 79 9.71 4.80 -1.63
C CYS A 79 11.14 4.94 -1.09
N TRP A 80 11.42 5.93 -0.26
CA TRP A 80 12.73 6.17 0.35
C TRP A 80 12.79 5.79 1.83
N GLY A 81 11.95 4.85 2.25
CA GLY A 81 12.02 4.22 3.56
C GLY A 81 13.32 3.43 3.75
N GLY A 82 13.81 3.36 4.96
CA GLY A 82 15.09 2.75 5.27
C GLY A 82 15.13 2.10 6.65
N GLU A 83 16.13 2.47 7.43
CA GLU A 83 16.42 1.91 8.75
C GLU A 83 15.29 2.18 9.75
N VAL A 84 14.71 3.37 9.74
CA VAL A 84 13.62 3.72 10.69
C VAL A 84 12.41 2.81 10.51
N LEU A 85 11.97 2.59 9.27
CA LEU A 85 10.83 1.71 9.03
C LEU A 85 11.15 0.25 9.37
N ARG A 86 12.38 -0.21 9.11
CA ARG A 86 12.79 -1.60 9.37
C ARG A 86 13.13 -1.86 10.84
N GLU A 87 13.91 -0.97 11.45
CA GLU A 87 14.49 -1.22 12.77
C GLU A 87 13.64 -0.62 13.89
N GLU A 88 13.21 0.65 13.78
CA GLU A 88 12.46 1.32 14.84
C GLU A 88 10.97 0.95 14.80
N VAL A 89 10.38 0.89 13.60
CA VAL A 89 8.98 0.44 13.45
C VAL A 89 8.90 -1.09 13.45
N GLY A 90 9.94 -1.78 12.99
CA GLY A 90 9.99 -3.23 12.85
C GLY A 90 9.17 -3.76 11.67
N ALA A 91 8.91 -2.92 10.66
CA ALA A 91 8.17 -3.32 9.47
C ALA A 91 9.05 -4.11 8.49
N ASP A 92 8.49 -5.13 7.85
CA ASP A 92 9.10 -5.76 6.66
C ASP A 92 8.86 -4.82 5.46
N TYR A 93 9.75 -3.82 5.31
CA TYR A 93 9.64 -2.79 4.28
C TYR A 93 10.32 -3.26 2.97
N ARG A 94 9.55 -3.30 1.87
CA ARG A 94 9.96 -3.78 0.55
C ARG A 94 9.40 -2.90 -0.57
N LEU A 95 9.92 -3.05 -1.80
CA LEU A 95 9.35 -2.41 -3.00
C LEU A 95 8.11 -3.17 -3.50
N ASP A 96 8.14 -4.49 -3.39
CA ASP A 96 7.06 -5.42 -3.70
C ASP A 96 7.18 -6.65 -2.82
N TRP A 97 6.14 -7.45 -2.75
CA TRP A 97 6.15 -8.68 -1.99
C TRP A 97 5.34 -9.78 -2.67
N THR A 98 5.92 -10.96 -2.71
CA THR A 98 5.23 -12.19 -3.16
C THR A 98 5.38 -13.26 -2.07
N GLY A 99 4.30 -13.92 -1.72
CA GLY A 99 4.29 -14.92 -0.66
C GLY A 99 2.88 -15.44 -0.39
N VAL A 100 2.65 -15.91 0.84
CA VAL A 100 1.33 -16.39 1.27
C VAL A 100 0.74 -15.41 2.30
N LEU A 101 -0.38 -14.79 1.97
CA LEU A 101 -1.12 -13.87 2.83
C LEU A 101 -2.46 -14.50 3.23
N ALA A 102 -2.65 -14.77 4.53
CA ALA A 102 -3.84 -15.45 5.05
C ALA A 102 -4.21 -16.73 4.26
N GLY A 103 -3.22 -17.52 3.88
CA GLY A 103 -3.41 -18.74 3.09
C GLY A 103 -3.53 -18.56 1.56
N TRP A 104 -3.53 -17.32 1.07
CA TRP A 104 -3.57 -17.01 -0.37
C TRP A 104 -2.17 -16.84 -0.93
N PRO A 105 -1.75 -17.58 -1.97
CA PRO A 105 -0.60 -17.18 -2.79
C PRO A 105 -0.87 -15.78 -3.37
N ALA A 106 -0.10 -14.79 -2.93
CA ALA A 106 -0.40 -13.38 -3.17
C ALA A 106 0.80 -12.61 -3.71
N TRP A 107 0.50 -11.61 -4.54
CA TRP A 107 1.43 -10.56 -4.93
C TRP A 107 0.88 -9.21 -4.49
N VAL A 108 1.68 -8.49 -3.70
CA VAL A 108 1.38 -7.15 -3.18
C VAL A 108 2.38 -6.18 -3.78
N HIS A 109 1.88 -5.19 -4.50
CA HIS A 109 2.67 -4.10 -5.09
C HIS A 109 1.84 -2.82 -4.98
N HIS A 110 2.47 -1.66 -4.84
CA HIS A 110 1.70 -0.42 -4.78
C HIS A 110 0.91 -0.16 -6.07
N GLY A 111 1.49 -0.43 -7.23
CA GLY A 111 0.81 -0.27 -8.53
C GLY A 111 1.52 0.73 -9.44
N ASP A 112 2.40 1.55 -8.89
CA ASP A 112 3.13 2.59 -9.63
C ASP A 112 4.07 2.01 -10.70
N GLY A 113 3.92 2.48 -11.92
CA GLY A 113 4.80 2.10 -13.04
C GLY A 113 4.57 0.70 -13.59
N LEU A 114 3.44 0.07 -13.33
CA LEU A 114 3.11 -1.25 -13.84
C LEU A 114 2.50 -1.21 -15.25
N ARG A 115 1.84 -0.13 -15.64
CA ARG A 115 1.27 0.02 -16.97
C ARG A 115 2.37 0.40 -17.97
N GLU A 116 2.52 -0.37 -19.04
CA GLU A 116 3.67 -0.23 -19.94
C GLU A 116 3.67 1.10 -20.72
N VAL A 117 2.51 1.53 -21.18
CA VAL A 117 2.36 2.71 -22.05
C VAL A 117 2.15 3.97 -21.20
N GLU A 118 1.15 3.96 -20.33
CA GLU A 118 0.73 5.12 -19.52
C GLU A 118 1.82 5.54 -18.54
N ASP A 119 2.50 4.58 -17.92
CA ASP A 119 3.50 4.84 -16.90
C ASP A 119 4.93 5.01 -17.47
N ARG A 120 5.12 5.05 -18.80
CA ARG A 120 6.44 5.10 -19.42
C ARG A 120 7.29 6.28 -18.96
N ARG A 121 6.72 7.48 -18.88
CA ARG A 121 7.41 8.68 -18.38
C ARG A 121 7.73 8.58 -16.90
N TYR A 122 6.78 8.09 -16.12
CA TYR A 122 6.94 7.86 -14.70
C TYR A 122 8.02 6.80 -14.43
N ARG A 123 8.06 5.70 -15.17
CA ARG A 123 9.10 4.65 -15.04
C ARG A 123 10.51 5.21 -15.23
N TRP A 124 10.69 6.12 -16.21
CA TRP A 124 11.97 6.80 -16.39
C TRP A 124 12.30 7.70 -15.18
N LEU A 125 11.37 8.55 -14.76
CA LEU A 125 11.54 9.43 -13.60
C LEU A 125 11.81 8.63 -12.34
N ARG A 126 11.08 7.55 -12.10
CA ARG A 126 11.28 6.62 -10.98
C ARG A 126 12.71 6.09 -10.94
N GLY A 127 13.27 5.72 -12.09
CA GLY A 127 14.67 5.28 -12.20
C GLY A 127 15.66 6.36 -11.74
N VAL A 128 15.42 7.63 -12.09
CA VAL A 128 16.23 8.77 -11.64
C VAL A 128 16.06 9.02 -10.13
N LEU A 129 14.82 9.07 -9.65
CA LEU A 129 14.52 9.39 -8.24
C LEU A 129 15.02 8.31 -7.27
N ARG A 130 14.97 7.04 -7.67
CA ARG A 130 15.44 5.91 -6.86
C ARG A 130 16.92 5.59 -7.06
N HIS A 131 17.62 6.30 -7.96
CA HIS A 131 19.04 6.08 -8.19
C HIS A 131 19.86 6.44 -6.95
N PRO A 132 20.83 5.62 -6.50
CA PRO A 132 21.59 5.85 -5.28
C PRO A 132 22.27 7.23 -5.21
N LEU A 133 22.77 7.75 -6.35
CA LEU A 133 23.36 9.08 -6.42
C LEU A 133 22.33 10.20 -6.20
N SER A 134 21.12 10.05 -6.75
CA SER A 134 20.03 11.02 -6.55
C SER A 134 19.60 11.04 -5.08
N VAL A 135 19.41 9.87 -4.49
CA VAL A 135 19.09 9.72 -3.06
C VAL A 135 20.19 10.33 -2.19
N ARG A 136 21.47 10.04 -2.52
CA ARG A 136 22.61 10.60 -1.79
C ARG A 136 22.68 12.13 -1.91
N SER A 137 22.45 12.67 -3.09
CA SER A 137 22.45 14.13 -3.32
C SER A 137 21.28 14.80 -2.59
N PHE A 138 20.10 14.22 -2.66
CA PHE A 138 18.92 14.73 -1.94
C PHE A 138 19.13 14.75 -0.42
N ARG A 139 19.87 13.78 0.13
CA ARG A 139 20.22 13.71 1.56
C ARG A 139 21.06 14.88 2.07
N TRP A 140 21.75 15.60 1.18
CA TRP A 140 22.51 16.81 1.53
C TRP A 140 21.66 18.07 1.60
N LEU A 141 20.42 18.03 1.09
CA LEU A 141 19.51 19.15 1.22
C LEU A 141 19.02 19.25 2.66
N HIS A 142 18.88 20.51 3.13
CA HIS A 142 18.25 20.74 4.44
C HIS A 142 16.85 20.11 4.45
N PRO A 143 16.45 19.34 5.49
CA PRO A 143 15.17 18.62 5.51
C PRO A 143 13.96 19.50 5.19
N ASP A 144 13.90 20.74 5.71
CA ASP A 144 12.79 21.65 5.45
C ASP A 144 12.70 22.10 3.98
N VAL A 145 13.86 22.28 3.33
CA VAL A 145 13.91 22.63 1.89
C VAL A 145 13.50 21.43 1.05
N ALA A 146 14.08 20.27 1.35
CA ALA A 146 13.78 19.02 0.66
C ALA A 146 12.30 18.66 0.77
N SER A 147 11.71 18.76 1.96
CA SER A 147 10.30 18.50 2.18
C SER A 147 9.38 19.45 1.39
N ARG A 148 9.71 20.76 1.35
CA ARG A 148 8.92 21.73 0.56
C ARG A 148 8.97 21.42 -0.94
N VAL A 149 10.14 21.07 -1.47
CA VAL A 149 10.30 20.70 -2.89
C VAL A 149 9.51 19.44 -3.20
N ALA A 150 9.64 18.42 -2.35
CA ALA A 150 8.94 17.15 -2.54
C ALA A 150 7.42 17.31 -2.46
N LEU A 151 6.89 18.01 -1.45
CA LEU A 151 5.45 18.25 -1.29
C LEU A 151 4.87 19.07 -2.45
N GLY A 152 5.63 20.01 -3.00
CA GLY A 152 5.22 20.75 -4.19
C GLY A 152 5.07 19.87 -5.43
N SER A 153 5.96 18.90 -5.64
CA SER A 153 5.86 17.94 -6.75
C SER A 153 4.77 16.88 -6.51
N SER A 154 4.53 16.50 -5.27
CA SER A 154 3.54 15.54 -4.85
C SER A 154 2.10 16.01 -5.12
N ALA A 155 1.82 17.31 -4.95
CA ALA A 155 0.51 17.88 -5.26
C ALA A 155 0.09 17.60 -6.71
N THR A 156 1.01 17.79 -7.67
CA THR A 156 0.76 17.50 -9.09
C THR A 156 0.52 16.02 -9.36
N SER A 157 1.19 15.14 -8.63
CA SER A 157 1.01 13.68 -8.78
C SER A 157 -0.38 13.21 -8.29
N ARG A 158 -0.88 13.79 -7.19
CA ARG A 158 -2.21 13.44 -6.64
C ARG A 158 -3.38 13.87 -7.52
N GLU A 159 -3.21 14.98 -8.28
CA GLU A 159 -4.23 15.47 -9.22
C GLU A 159 -4.38 14.55 -10.44
N HIS A 160 -3.38 13.71 -10.71
CA HIS A 160 -3.44 12.68 -11.75
C HIS A 160 -4.17 11.44 -11.23
N ARG A 161 -5.50 11.54 -11.08
CA ARG A 161 -6.33 10.34 -11.06
C ARG A 161 -6.17 9.62 -12.40
N SER A 162 -6.05 8.30 -12.38
CA SER A 162 -6.06 7.55 -13.63
C SER A 162 -7.43 7.76 -14.29
N ASP A 163 -7.43 8.29 -15.51
CA ASP A 163 -8.66 8.53 -16.30
C ASP A 163 -9.44 7.23 -16.56
N ASP A 164 -8.84 6.07 -16.27
CA ASP A 164 -9.38 4.73 -16.49
C ASP A 164 -10.09 4.11 -15.27
N GLU A 165 -10.31 4.90 -14.19
CA GLU A 165 -10.96 4.42 -12.95
C GLU A 165 -10.33 3.14 -12.37
N GLY A 166 -9.01 2.92 -12.58
CA GLY A 166 -8.27 1.77 -12.09
C GLY A 166 -8.33 0.52 -12.99
N ALA A 167 -9.01 0.58 -14.13
CA ALA A 167 -9.16 -0.57 -15.04
C ALA A 167 -7.81 -1.07 -15.59
N GLY A 168 -6.86 -0.17 -15.85
CA GLY A 168 -5.52 -0.53 -16.31
C GLY A 168 -4.75 -1.38 -15.29
N LEU A 169 -4.79 -1.04 -14.01
CA LEU A 169 -4.17 -1.85 -12.97
C LEU A 169 -4.88 -3.20 -12.77
N GLN A 170 -6.21 -3.21 -12.87
CA GLN A 170 -6.96 -4.47 -12.84
C GLN A 170 -6.57 -5.39 -14.01
N ALA A 171 -6.40 -4.86 -15.22
CA ALA A 171 -5.95 -5.62 -16.38
C ALA A 171 -4.55 -6.21 -16.15
N VAL A 172 -3.60 -5.44 -15.62
CA VAL A 172 -2.25 -5.93 -15.23
C VAL A 172 -2.35 -7.07 -14.21
N ALA A 173 -3.23 -6.93 -13.21
CA ALA A 173 -3.43 -7.98 -12.21
C ALA A 173 -3.97 -9.28 -12.83
N PHE A 174 -4.94 -9.17 -13.72
CA PHE A 174 -5.51 -10.33 -14.43
C PHE A 174 -4.50 -11.00 -15.37
N GLU A 175 -3.70 -10.22 -16.07
CA GLU A 175 -2.61 -10.72 -16.89
C GLU A 175 -1.59 -11.48 -16.04
N ARG A 176 -1.18 -10.91 -14.92
CA ARG A 176 -0.23 -11.55 -14.01
C ARG A 176 -0.76 -12.89 -13.46
N MET A 177 -2.05 -12.96 -13.10
CA MET A 177 -2.68 -14.19 -12.64
C MET A 177 -2.87 -15.23 -13.75
N ARG A 178 -3.05 -14.78 -15.00
CA ARG A 178 -3.07 -15.66 -16.18
C ARG A 178 -1.70 -16.30 -16.43
N ASP A 179 -0.63 -15.49 -16.28
CA ASP A 179 0.75 -15.93 -16.54
C ASP A 179 1.32 -16.79 -15.40
N ASP A 180 0.84 -16.62 -14.17
CA ASP A 180 1.11 -17.51 -13.03
C ASP A 180 -0.20 -17.96 -12.37
N PRO A 181 -0.77 -19.09 -12.80
CA PRO A 181 -2.04 -19.61 -12.27
C PRO A 181 -2.00 -19.98 -10.77
N ARG A 182 -0.80 -20.11 -10.18
CA ARG A 182 -0.68 -20.33 -8.73
C ARG A 182 -1.03 -19.10 -7.94
N LEU A 183 -0.91 -17.91 -8.55
CA LEU A 183 -1.22 -16.65 -7.92
C LEU A 183 -2.73 -16.48 -7.78
N ARG A 184 -3.23 -16.37 -6.55
CA ARG A 184 -4.67 -16.34 -6.26
C ARG A 184 -5.16 -14.99 -5.75
N LEU A 185 -4.25 -14.11 -5.34
CA LEU A 185 -4.57 -12.77 -4.85
C LEU A 185 -3.53 -11.76 -5.35
N VAL A 186 -3.98 -10.74 -6.05
CA VAL A 186 -3.16 -9.60 -6.46
C VAL A 186 -3.71 -8.34 -5.83
N ILE A 187 -2.86 -7.61 -5.13
CA ILE A 187 -3.27 -6.43 -4.37
C ILE A 187 -2.47 -5.22 -4.85
N PHE A 188 -3.18 -4.19 -5.32
CA PHE A 188 -2.59 -2.90 -5.66
C PHE A 188 -3.21 -1.76 -4.84
N GLY A 189 -2.63 -0.57 -4.92
CA GLY A 189 -3.10 0.74 -4.49
C GLY A 189 -3.05 1.70 -5.67
N HIS A 190 -2.49 2.90 -5.47
CA HIS A 190 -2.06 3.88 -6.47
C HIS A 190 -3.18 4.50 -7.32
N SER A 191 -4.15 3.74 -7.79
CA SER A 191 -5.28 4.28 -8.56
C SER A 191 -6.27 5.07 -7.72
N HIS A 192 -6.21 4.95 -6.40
CA HIS A 192 -7.15 5.51 -5.43
C HIS A 192 -8.59 4.97 -5.56
N VAL A 193 -8.80 3.98 -6.40
CA VAL A 193 -10.11 3.37 -6.67
C VAL A 193 -10.24 2.08 -5.88
N ALA A 194 -11.15 2.05 -4.90
CA ALA A 194 -11.45 0.84 -4.15
C ALA A 194 -12.14 -0.18 -5.06
N ALA A 195 -11.62 -1.41 -5.10
CA ALA A 195 -12.13 -2.44 -6.00
C ALA A 195 -11.87 -3.85 -5.48
N LEU A 196 -12.84 -4.73 -5.71
CA LEU A 196 -12.66 -6.18 -5.70
C LEU A 196 -13.12 -6.73 -7.05
N ALA A 197 -12.30 -7.54 -7.69
CA ALA A 197 -12.66 -8.15 -8.98
C ALA A 197 -12.11 -9.57 -9.09
N ARG A 198 -12.94 -10.47 -9.64
CA ARG A 198 -12.57 -11.86 -9.88
C ARG A 198 -11.98 -12.00 -11.28
N ALA A 199 -10.76 -12.51 -11.36
CA ALA A 199 -10.15 -12.87 -12.64
C ALA A 199 -10.82 -14.12 -13.24
N PRO A 200 -10.80 -14.29 -14.56
CA PRO A 200 -11.37 -15.48 -15.24
C PRO A 200 -10.87 -16.81 -14.68
N GLY A 201 -9.62 -16.89 -14.21
CA GLY A 201 -9.04 -18.07 -13.55
C GLY A 201 -9.37 -18.22 -12.06
N GLY A 202 -10.34 -17.46 -11.54
CA GLY A 202 -10.83 -17.54 -10.15
C GLY A 202 -9.99 -16.81 -9.11
N GLY A 203 -8.83 -16.24 -9.46
CA GLY A 203 -8.06 -15.36 -8.58
C GLY A 203 -8.77 -14.02 -8.32
N ILE A 204 -8.32 -13.27 -7.32
CA ILE A 204 -8.93 -12.01 -6.91
C ILE A 204 -7.92 -10.88 -7.10
N TYR A 205 -8.33 -9.81 -7.76
CA TYR A 205 -7.73 -8.49 -7.69
C TYR A 205 -8.40 -7.68 -6.58
N ALA A 206 -7.59 -7.00 -5.78
CA ALA A 206 -8.09 -6.16 -4.70
C ALA A 206 -7.33 -4.83 -4.61
N ASN A 207 -8.06 -3.75 -4.36
CA ASN A 207 -7.50 -2.42 -4.10
C ASN A 207 -8.28 -1.79 -2.94
N ALA A 208 -7.57 -1.30 -1.92
CA ALA A 208 -8.19 -0.70 -0.75
C ALA A 208 -8.78 0.70 -1.02
N GLY A 209 -8.45 1.33 -2.15
CA GLY A 209 -8.83 2.71 -2.43
C GLY A 209 -8.02 3.72 -1.61
N SER A 210 -8.42 4.98 -1.68
CA SER A 210 -7.77 6.09 -0.96
C SER A 210 -8.58 6.57 0.24
N TRP A 211 -7.90 6.89 1.34
CA TRP A 211 -8.52 7.47 2.53
C TRP A 211 -8.86 8.96 2.38
N LEU A 212 -8.39 9.59 1.30
CA LEU A 212 -8.74 10.99 1.00
C LEU A 212 -10.21 11.17 0.61
N ASP A 213 -10.78 10.15 -0.04
CA ASP A 213 -12.18 10.18 -0.49
C ASP A 213 -13.09 9.40 0.48
N ARG A 214 -12.82 8.11 0.58
CA ARG A 214 -13.59 7.20 1.44
C ARG A 214 -12.62 6.26 2.15
N PRO A 215 -12.45 6.36 3.47
CA PRO A 215 -11.50 5.52 4.20
C PRO A 215 -11.99 4.06 4.19
N THR A 216 -11.32 3.23 3.40
CA THR A 216 -11.60 1.80 3.29
C THR A 216 -10.36 0.98 3.57
N PHE A 217 -10.55 -0.28 3.89
CA PHE A 217 -9.48 -1.26 4.08
C PHE A 217 -9.88 -2.63 3.54
N LEU A 218 -8.90 -3.45 3.21
CA LEU A 218 -9.13 -4.86 2.89
C LEU A 218 -8.94 -5.73 4.13
N ARG A 219 -9.94 -6.55 4.42
CA ARG A 219 -9.85 -7.67 5.36
C ARG A 219 -9.69 -8.95 4.56
N ILE A 220 -8.64 -9.71 4.86
CA ILE A 220 -8.30 -10.93 4.15
C ILE A 220 -8.30 -12.07 5.16
N THR A 221 -9.14 -13.06 4.92
CA THR A 221 -9.22 -14.31 5.69
C THR A 221 -8.88 -15.48 4.77
N PRO A 222 -8.67 -16.70 5.28
CA PRO A 222 -8.45 -17.86 4.43
C PRO A 222 -9.58 -18.15 3.43
N GLU A 223 -10.82 -17.71 3.77
CA GLU A 223 -12.04 -18.00 3.03
C GLU A 223 -12.44 -16.90 2.05
N ARG A 224 -12.08 -15.62 2.35
CA ARG A 224 -12.56 -14.46 1.58
C ARG A 224 -11.70 -13.22 1.68
N VAL A 225 -11.86 -12.36 0.69
CA VAL A 225 -11.35 -10.98 0.66
C VAL A 225 -12.53 -10.03 0.75
N GLU A 226 -12.48 -9.07 1.67
CA GLU A 226 -13.54 -8.10 1.92
C GLU A 226 -13.00 -6.68 1.78
N LEU A 227 -13.76 -5.81 1.11
CA LEU A 227 -13.59 -4.36 1.13
C LEU A 227 -14.48 -3.79 2.22
N ARG A 228 -13.93 -3.07 3.17
CA ARG A 228 -14.64 -2.60 4.37
C ARG A 228 -14.42 -1.11 4.61
N LEU A 229 -15.43 -0.45 5.12
CA LEU A 229 -15.36 0.95 5.53
C LEU A 229 -14.70 1.06 6.91
N VAL A 230 -13.84 2.06 7.09
CA VAL A 230 -13.29 2.40 8.41
C VAL A 230 -14.32 3.23 9.17
N ASP A 231 -14.88 2.66 10.23
CA ASP A 231 -15.92 3.28 11.08
C ASP A 231 -15.49 3.46 12.55
N GLY A 232 -14.19 3.25 12.82
CA GLY A 232 -13.62 3.28 14.17
C GLY A 232 -13.62 1.93 14.88
N SER A 233 -14.25 0.90 14.31
CA SER A 233 -14.16 -0.47 14.78
C SER A 233 -13.08 -1.26 14.02
N ALA A 234 -12.67 -2.42 14.56
CA ALA A 234 -11.75 -3.31 13.86
C ALA A 234 -12.42 -4.06 12.70
N ASP A 235 -13.74 -4.20 12.73
CA ASP A 235 -14.48 -4.95 11.74
C ASP A 235 -14.97 -4.06 10.58
N GLY A 236 -15.42 -2.84 10.85
CA GLY A 236 -15.97 -1.91 9.87
C GLY A 236 -17.23 -2.44 9.17
N GLU A 237 -17.87 -1.63 8.34
CA GLU A 237 -18.98 -2.07 7.48
C GLU A 237 -18.42 -2.78 6.24
N CYS A 238 -18.94 -3.96 5.90
CA CYS A 238 -18.57 -4.68 4.68
C CYS A 238 -19.29 -4.05 3.47
N LEU A 239 -18.52 -3.55 2.52
CA LEU A 239 -19.02 -2.91 1.30
C LEU A 239 -19.11 -3.90 0.14
N ASP A 240 -18.14 -4.81 0.06
CA ASP A 240 -18.04 -5.84 -0.97
C ASP A 240 -17.21 -7.02 -0.45
N ALA A 241 -17.44 -8.22 -0.99
CA ALA A 241 -16.72 -9.41 -0.60
C ALA A 241 -16.66 -10.46 -1.73
N LEU A 242 -15.50 -11.11 -1.86
CA LEU A 242 -15.33 -12.23 -2.76
C LEU A 242 -14.79 -13.46 -2.01
N ASP A 243 -15.53 -14.56 -2.08
CA ASP A 243 -15.14 -15.82 -1.48
C ASP A 243 -14.02 -16.52 -2.27
N ARG A 244 -13.20 -17.31 -1.57
CA ARG A 244 -12.23 -18.20 -2.19
C ARG A 244 -12.95 -19.25 -3.01
N VAL A 245 -12.56 -19.38 -4.27
CA VAL A 245 -13.03 -20.51 -5.10
C VAL A 245 -12.27 -21.76 -4.67
N ALA A 246 -12.98 -22.83 -4.39
CA ALA A 246 -12.36 -24.14 -4.15
C ALA A 246 -11.50 -24.51 -5.36
N GLU A 247 -10.26 -24.93 -5.12
CA GLU A 247 -9.42 -25.45 -6.20
C GLU A 247 -10.03 -26.79 -6.67
N GLU A 248 -10.39 -26.86 -7.95
CA GLU A 248 -10.53 -28.16 -8.58
C GLU A 248 -9.16 -28.84 -8.55
N PRO A 249 -9.04 -30.09 -8.05
CA PRO A 249 -7.77 -30.79 -8.07
C PRO A 249 -7.26 -30.79 -9.52
N LEU A 250 -6.03 -30.28 -9.72
CA LEU A 250 -5.35 -30.38 -11.00
C LEU A 250 -5.40 -31.85 -11.40
N ALA A 251 -6.09 -32.17 -12.49
CA ALA A 251 -6.07 -33.51 -13.05
C ALA A 251 -4.59 -33.86 -13.29
N GLU A 252 -4.13 -34.88 -12.58
CA GLU A 252 -2.77 -35.41 -12.79
C GLU A 252 -2.68 -35.82 -14.26
N ALA A 253 -1.82 -35.14 -15.02
CA ALA A 253 -1.51 -35.44 -16.42
C ALA A 253 -0.34 -36.42 -16.51
#